data_85b14ec9edeed1fff0689ffc2999aaad
#
_entry.id   85b14ec9edeed1fff0689ffc2999aaad
#
_cell.length_a   1.000
_cell.length_b   1.000
_cell.length_c   1.000
_cell.angle_alpha   90.00
_cell.angle_beta   90.00
_cell.angle_gamma   90.00
#
_symmetry.space_group_name_H-M   'P 1'
#
loop_
_entity.id
_entity.type
_entity.pdbx_description
1 polymer ?
#
loop_
_entity_poly.entity_id
_entity_poly.type
_entity_poly.pdbx_seq_one_letter_code
_entity_poly.pdbx_strand_id
1 'polypeptide(L)'
;AMPIAHAEQRQNVLPPPGTQAVPAQFMLYCSRDSAGMFHFFEHQYGEVIRAILTKTRSGVDIYLTVDSGEDGTFSLIGVKDNTACLIFSGGPVLWSDDRPANRSDRRKDIIGNEL
;
A
#
# COMPACT_ATOMS: atom_id res chain seq x y z
N ALA A 1 -12.10 -24.01 14.09
CA ALA A 1 -12.44 -22.61 14.30
C ALA A 1 -11.29 -21.86 14.93
N MET A 2 -10.66 -22.42 15.90
CA MET A 2 -9.56 -21.73 16.59
C MET A 2 -8.36 -21.43 15.70
N PRO A 3 -7.94 -22.34 14.80
CA PRO A 3 -6.84 -22.00 13.90
C PRO A 3 -7.11 -20.79 13.01
N ILE A 4 -8.36 -20.63 12.58
CA ILE A 4 -8.72 -19.49 11.72
C ILE A 4 -8.66 -18.20 12.51
N ALA A 5 -9.19 -18.19 13.72
CA ALA A 5 -9.15 -17.01 14.58
C ALA A 5 -7.71 -16.62 14.91
N HIS A 6 -6.86 -17.61 15.14
CA HIS A 6 -5.44 -17.36 15.39
C HIS A 6 -4.74 -16.75 14.19
N ALA A 7 -5.03 -17.24 12.99
CA ALA A 7 -4.44 -16.70 11.77
C ALA A 7 -4.86 -15.25 11.55
N GLU A 8 -6.12 -14.93 11.81
CA GLU A 8 -6.59 -13.57 11.69
C GLU A 8 -5.90 -12.64 12.67
N GLN A 9 -5.70 -13.07 13.90
CA GLN A 9 -4.99 -12.26 14.88
C GLN A 9 -3.55 -11.99 14.47
N ARG A 10 -2.89 -12.98 13.87
CA ARG A 10 -1.52 -12.81 13.38
C ARG A 10 -1.43 -11.83 12.21
N GLN A 11 -2.48 -11.77 11.40
CA GLN A 11 -2.52 -10.89 10.24
C GLN A 11 -2.87 -9.46 10.60
N ASN A 12 -3.38 -9.23 11.80
CA ASN A 12 -3.74 -7.89 12.23
C ASN A 12 -2.64 -7.28 13.06
N VAL A 13 -2.15 -6.17 12.59
CA VAL A 13 -1.23 -5.36 13.37
C VAL A 13 -2.05 -4.50 14.30
N LEU A 14 -1.80 -4.62 15.59
CA LEU A 14 -2.48 -3.80 16.57
C LEU A 14 -1.72 -2.49 16.78
N PRO A 15 -2.42 -1.38 16.95
CA PRO A 15 -1.75 -0.12 17.21
C PRO A 15 -1.07 -0.14 18.57
N PRO A 16 0.01 0.65 18.74
CA PRO A 16 0.68 0.73 20.03
C PRO A 16 -0.23 1.33 21.10
N PRO A 17 0.05 1.03 22.38
CA PRO A 17 -0.67 1.70 23.47
C PRO A 17 -0.52 3.21 23.37
N GLY A 18 -1.59 3.92 23.72
CA GLY A 18 -1.61 5.37 23.68
C GLY A 18 -2.06 5.97 22.35
N THR A 19 -2.30 5.13 21.33
CA THR A 19 -2.88 5.62 20.08
C THR A 19 -4.40 5.70 20.21
N GLN A 20 -4.98 6.58 19.42
CA GLN A 20 -6.41 6.80 19.40
C GLN A 20 -6.94 6.65 17.99
N ALA A 21 -8.13 6.08 17.88
CA ALA A 21 -8.82 6.04 16.61
C ALA A 21 -9.32 7.44 16.27
N VAL A 22 -8.95 7.92 15.09
CA VAL A 22 -9.40 9.23 14.60
C VAL A 22 -10.26 9.01 13.37
N PRO A 23 -11.51 9.48 13.36
CA PRO A 23 -12.35 9.36 12.18
C PRO A 23 -11.73 10.12 11.00
N ALA A 24 -11.81 9.53 9.83
CA ALA A 24 -11.33 10.16 8.62
C ALA A 24 -12.27 9.83 7.48
N GLN A 25 -12.41 10.76 6.55
CA GLN A 25 -13.18 10.55 5.35
C GLN A 25 -12.23 10.51 4.16
N PHE A 26 -12.41 9.51 3.31
CA PHE A 26 -11.62 9.37 2.10
C PHE A 26 -12.56 9.33 0.91
N MET A 27 -12.13 9.98 -0.17
CA MET A 27 -12.79 9.83 -1.45
C MET A 27 -12.03 8.78 -2.24
N LEU A 28 -12.71 7.71 -2.63
CA LEU A 28 -12.12 6.65 -3.43
C LEU A 28 -12.62 6.76 -4.86
N TYR A 29 -11.71 6.63 -5.80
CA TYR A 29 -12.05 6.57 -7.23
C TYR A 29 -12.02 5.11 -7.65
N CYS A 30 -13.16 4.57 -7.99
CA CYS A 30 -13.31 3.15 -8.30
C CYS A 30 -13.72 2.92 -9.73
N SER A 31 -13.25 1.81 -10.30
CA SER A 31 -13.63 1.33 -11.63
C SER A 31 -14.05 -0.12 -11.52
N ARG A 32 -15.06 -0.51 -12.29
CA ARG A 32 -15.48 -1.91 -12.40
C ARG A 32 -14.59 -2.70 -13.35
N ASP A 33 -13.63 -2.04 -13.95
CA ASP A 33 -12.64 -2.65 -14.83
C ASP A 33 -11.26 -2.54 -14.17
N SER A 34 -10.92 -3.53 -13.35
CA SER A 34 -9.66 -3.51 -12.63
C SER A 34 -8.45 -3.55 -13.57
N ALA A 35 -8.52 -4.37 -14.62
CA ALA A 35 -7.44 -4.45 -15.59
C ALA A 35 -7.23 -3.11 -16.29
N GLY A 36 -8.31 -2.43 -16.64
CA GLY A 36 -8.23 -1.11 -17.25
C GLY A 36 -7.61 -0.07 -16.35
N MET A 37 -7.88 -0.13 -15.05
CA MET A 37 -7.27 0.79 -14.10
C MET A 37 -5.76 0.59 -14.04
N PHE A 38 -5.27 -0.65 -13.92
CA PHE A 38 -3.84 -0.91 -13.92
C PHE A 38 -3.17 -0.50 -15.21
N HIS A 39 -3.83 -0.76 -16.33
CA HIS A 39 -3.33 -0.34 -17.63
C HIS A 39 -3.18 1.17 -17.73
N PHE A 40 -4.15 1.89 -17.20
CA PHE A 40 -4.12 3.36 -17.17
C PHE A 40 -2.90 3.86 -16.40
N PHE A 41 -2.66 3.34 -15.20
CA PHE A 41 -1.52 3.79 -14.40
C PHE A 41 -0.18 3.43 -15.04
N GLU A 42 -0.11 2.28 -15.70
CA GLU A 42 1.11 1.92 -16.42
C GLU A 42 1.37 2.87 -17.59
N HIS A 43 0.34 3.16 -18.38
CA HIS A 43 0.51 4.01 -19.55
C HIS A 43 0.72 5.47 -19.22
N GLN A 44 -0.03 5.99 -18.25
CA GLN A 44 0.04 7.41 -17.95
C GLN A 44 1.20 7.78 -17.03
N TYR A 45 1.54 6.88 -16.12
CA TYR A 45 2.53 7.19 -15.09
C TYR A 45 3.69 6.23 -15.03
N GLY A 46 3.71 5.21 -15.87
CA GLY A 46 4.76 4.20 -15.82
C GLY A 46 4.73 3.32 -14.58
N GLU A 47 3.62 3.30 -13.87
CA GLU A 47 3.49 2.52 -12.64
C GLU A 47 3.16 1.08 -12.96
N VAL A 48 4.00 0.17 -12.48
CA VAL A 48 3.78 -1.27 -12.61
C VAL A 48 3.62 -1.88 -11.22
N ILE A 49 2.97 -3.04 -11.16
CA ILE A 49 2.74 -3.72 -9.89
C ILE A 49 4.08 -4.17 -9.32
N ARG A 50 4.37 -3.75 -8.10
CA ARG A 50 5.59 -4.13 -7.40
C ARG A 50 5.34 -5.02 -6.20
N ALA A 51 4.18 -4.94 -5.62
CA ALA A 51 3.83 -5.77 -4.48
C ALA A 51 2.33 -5.98 -4.42
N ILE A 52 1.93 -7.10 -3.89
CA ILE A 52 0.54 -7.40 -3.59
C ILE A 52 0.46 -7.66 -2.11
N LEU A 53 -0.28 -6.78 -1.43
CA LEU A 53 -0.55 -6.92 -0.01
C LEU A 53 -1.83 -7.73 0.10
N THR A 54 -1.65 -8.99 0.37
CA THR A 54 -2.75 -9.93 0.24
C THR A 54 -3.83 -9.73 1.29
N LYS A 55 -4.98 -9.92 0.86
CA LYS A 55 -6.26 -10.13 1.52
C LYS A 55 -6.43 -9.50 2.87
N THR A 56 -7.01 -8.33 2.85
CA THR A 56 -7.58 -7.77 4.06
C THR A 56 -8.71 -8.68 4.56
N ARG A 57 -9.22 -8.40 5.76
CA ARG A 57 -10.35 -9.12 6.31
C ARG A 57 -11.56 -9.16 5.40
N SER A 58 -11.77 -8.09 4.66
CA SER A 58 -12.92 -7.97 3.76
C SER A 58 -12.70 -8.63 2.42
N GLY A 59 -11.56 -9.28 2.21
CA GLY A 59 -11.26 -9.97 0.96
C GLY A 59 -10.74 -9.05 -0.14
N VAL A 60 -10.26 -7.88 0.22
CA VAL A 60 -9.67 -6.95 -0.73
C VAL A 60 -8.18 -7.25 -0.86
N ASP A 61 -7.71 -7.37 -2.09
CA ASP A 61 -6.27 -7.41 -2.37
C ASP A 61 -5.79 -5.99 -2.62
N ILE A 62 -4.69 -5.61 -1.99
CA ILE A 62 -4.13 -4.28 -2.16
C ILE A 62 -2.85 -4.40 -2.98
N TYR A 63 -2.81 -3.66 -4.06
CA TYR A 63 -1.68 -3.64 -4.98
C TYR A 63 -0.91 -2.35 -4.79
N LEU A 64 0.41 -2.48 -4.73
CA LEU A 64 1.31 -1.34 -4.78
C LEU A 64 1.87 -1.25 -6.19
N THR A 65 1.57 -0.17 -6.86
CA THR A 65 2.14 0.12 -8.17
C THR A 65 3.14 1.26 -8.03
N VAL A 66 4.26 1.15 -8.73
CA VAL A 66 5.35 2.12 -8.60
C VAL A 66 5.99 2.34 -9.95
N ASP A 67 6.25 3.60 -10.26
CA ASP A 67 7.17 3.96 -11.33
C ASP A 67 8.57 4.02 -10.73
N SER A 68 9.45 3.11 -11.18
CA SER A 68 10.80 3.00 -10.64
C SER A 68 11.78 4.01 -11.22
N GLY A 69 11.32 4.88 -12.11
CA GLY A 69 12.16 5.96 -12.61
C GLY A 69 12.43 7.01 -11.55
N GLU A 70 13.34 7.93 -11.89
CA GLU A 70 13.61 9.06 -11.02
C GLU A 70 12.36 9.93 -10.89
N ASP A 71 12.06 10.36 -9.67
CA ASP A 71 10.85 11.13 -9.36
C ASP A 71 9.55 10.40 -9.71
N GLY A 72 9.59 9.06 -9.63
CA GLY A 72 8.42 8.26 -9.96
C GLY A 72 7.30 8.36 -8.94
N THR A 73 6.10 8.11 -9.40
CA THR A 73 4.90 8.10 -8.55
C THR A 73 4.57 6.70 -8.09
N PHE A 74 3.68 6.59 -7.12
CA PHE A 74 3.17 5.32 -6.66
C PHE A 74 1.66 5.41 -6.42
N SER A 75 1.02 4.24 -6.40
CA SER A 75 -0.40 4.14 -6.05
C SER A 75 -0.66 2.89 -5.25
N LEU A 76 -1.63 2.98 -4.34
CA LEU A 76 -2.21 1.82 -3.67
C LEU A 76 -3.61 1.61 -4.24
N ILE A 77 -3.85 0.42 -4.77
CA ILE A 77 -5.10 0.10 -5.43
C ILE A 77 -5.68 -1.15 -4.79
N GLY A 78 -6.88 -1.02 -4.25
CA GLY A 78 -7.60 -2.15 -3.67
C GLY A 78 -8.49 -2.79 -4.71
N VAL A 79 -8.47 -4.12 -4.80
CA VAL A 79 -9.26 -4.86 -5.80
C VAL A 79 -10.10 -5.92 -5.12
N LYS A 80 -11.37 -5.92 -5.46
CA LYS A 80 -12.30 -6.96 -5.05
C LYS A 80 -13.33 -7.16 -6.16
N ASP A 81 -13.51 -8.41 -6.58
CA ASP A 81 -14.54 -8.77 -7.57
C ASP A 81 -14.46 -7.91 -8.83
N ASN A 82 -13.26 -7.78 -9.37
CA ASN A 82 -12.99 -6.99 -10.57
C ASN A 82 -13.28 -5.49 -10.45
N THR A 83 -13.54 -5.02 -9.25
CA THR A 83 -13.64 -3.59 -8.96
C THR A 83 -12.32 -3.15 -8.35
N ALA A 84 -11.71 -2.13 -8.91
CA ALA A 84 -10.48 -1.55 -8.41
C ALA A 84 -10.74 -0.14 -7.92
N CYS A 85 -10.22 0.18 -6.74
CA CYS A 85 -10.36 1.50 -6.16
C CYS A 85 -8.98 2.06 -5.86
N LEU A 86 -8.73 3.27 -6.33
CA LEU A 86 -7.53 4.00 -5.97
C LEU A 86 -7.65 4.47 -4.53
N ILE A 87 -6.83 3.92 -3.66
CA ILE A 87 -6.86 4.25 -2.24
C ILE A 87 -5.97 5.43 -1.96
N PHE A 88 -4.78 5.42 -2.52
CA PHE A 88 -3.78 6.41 -2.23
C PHE A 88 -2.81 6.52 -3.39
N SER A 89 -2.32 7.73 -3.66
CA SER A 89 -1.28 7.94 -4.64
C SER A 89 -0.43 9.11 -4.22
N GLY A 90 0.79 9.14 -4.71
CA GLY A 90 1.70 10.22 -4.40
C GLY A 90 3.03 10.03 -5.09
N GLY A 91 4.01 10.75 -4.62
CA GLY A 91 5.37 10.72 -5.13
C GLY A 91 6.06 12.04 -4.89
N PRO A 92 7.35 12.12 -5.16
CA PRO A 92 8.19 11.03 -5.67
C PRO A 92 8.47 9.95 -4.62
N VAL A 93 8.78 8.76 -5.11
CA VAL A 93 9.14 7.63 -4.26
C VAL A 93 10.61 7.78 -3.88
N LEU A 94 10.86 7.73 -2.58
CA LEU A 94 12.22 7.72 -2.07
C LEU A 94 12.60 6.29 -1.72
N TRP A 95 13.62 5.79 -2.40
CA TRP A 95 14.05 4.41 -2.20
C TRP A 95 15.11 4.37 -1.09
N SER A 96 14.89 3.48 -0.14
CA SER A 96 15.90 3.25 0.89
C SER A 96 16.87 2.17 0.43
N ASP A 97 18.04 2.13 1.06
CA ASP A 97 19.00 1.07 0.85
C ASP A 97 18.41 -0.25 1.34
N ASP A 98 18.50 -1.28 0.50
CA ASP A 98 17.93 -2.59 0.78
C ASP A 98 18.75 -3.42 1.75
N ARG A 99 19.77 -2.88 2.32
CA ARG A 99 20.60 -3.66 3.25
C ARG A 99 19.80 -4.05 4.46
N PRO A 100 19.78 -5.34 4.79
CA PRO A 100 18.94 -5.81 5.89
C PRO A 100 19.52 -5.53 7.28
N ALA A 101 20.66 -4.87 7.37
CA ALA A 101 21.43 -4.84 8.59
C ALA A 101 20.69 -4.18 9.76
N ASN A 102 19.95 -3.12 9.53
CA ASN A 102 19.34 -2.43 10.66
C ASN A 102 18.12 -1.61 10.21
N ARG A 103 16.94 -2.09 10.57
CA ARG A 103 15.69 -1.40 10.25
C ARG A 103 15.59 -0.02 10.88
N SER A 104 16.11 0.13 12.07
CA SER A 104 16.07 1.42 12.76
C SER A 104 16.87 2.46 12.01
N ASP A 105 18.03 2.07 11.48
CA ASP A 105 18.87 2.99 10.73
C ASP A 105 18.20 3.42 9.44
N ARG A 106 17.58 2.47 8.73
CA ARG A 106 16.87 2.81 7.51
C ARG A 106 15.69 3.74 7.77
N ARG A 107 14.98 3.50 8.86
CA ARG A 107 13.88 4.35 9.25
C ARG A 107 14.35 5.76 9.56
N LYS A 108 15.50 5.90 10.21
CA LYS A 108 16.11 7.20 10.46
C LYS A 108 16.44 7.93 9.18
N ASP A 109 17.01 7.23 8.21
CA ASP A 109 17.39 7.83 6.95
C ASP A 109 16.19 8.38 6.19
N ILE A 110 15.08 7.68 6.24
CA ILE A 110 13.88 8.07 5.50
C ILE A 110 13.08 9.11 6.26
N ILE A 111 12.84 8.88 7.53
CA ILE A 111 11.92 9.70 8.32
C ILE A 111 12.65 10.82 9.02
N GLY A 112 13.82 10.53 9.58
CA GLY A 112 14.56 11.48 10.38
C GLY A 112 15.03 12.70 9.61
N ASN A 113 15.32 12.55 8.35
CA ASN A 113 15.77 13.66 7.52
C ASN A 113 14.69 14.71 7.25
N GLU A 114 13.46 14.35 7.43
CA GLU A 114 12.34 15.27 7.23
C GLU A 114 11.97 16.01 8.52
N LEU A 115 12.47 15.54 9.62
CA LEU A 115 12.23 16.13 10.92
C LEU A 115 13.33 17.08 11.31
#